data_7e73c5d0f1122495df4a0ef4532b7a07
#
_entry.id   7e73c5d0f1122495df4a0ef4532b7a07
#
_cell.length_a   1.000
_cell.length_b   1.000
_cell.length_c   1.000
_cell.angle_alpha   90.00
_cell.angle_beta   90.00
_cell.angle_gamma   90.00
#
_symmetry.space_group_name_H-M   'P 1'
#
loop_
_entity.id
_entity.type
_entity.pdbx_description
1 polymer ?
#
loop_
_entity_poly.entity_id
_entity_poly.type
_entity_poly.pdbx_seq_one_letter_code
_entity_poly.pdbx_strand_id
1 'polypeptide(L)'
;MSLASQAALAELARPKGGPIAHTYSIVARDPVTGDMGVAVQSHAMSVGGIVSWGEAGVGVVATQAGVDPGYGGKGLDLMRKGVSAPQALKQLVARDPNPEGRQVAMLDARGRVSAYTGPKAIAAAGHYVGRDYSVQANIMVNEKVWTAMAAAFESAQGDLADRLLAALDGAQAAGGDIRGKMSAALLVVRAKSSGRPWWGGDRLFDVRVEEHADPLVELRRLLRLQRAGNYSNRGDELMTGKKVDEALAVYRKAMELAPEVLELQFWYAATLVVVDKEAEATPLFRDLFSKEPFWLEVLRRLPAAGLFPSDPAIMKRMATLAPTP
;
A
#
# COMPACT_ATOMS: atom_id res chain seq x y z
N MET A 1 -0.16 -45.63 23.46
CA MET A 1 0.01 -44.19 23.85
C MET A 1 -0.64 -43.97 25.19
N SER A 2 0.05 -43.49 26.20
CA SER A 2 -0.51 -43.25 27.52
C SER A 2 -1.40 -42.02 27.55
N LEU A 3 -2.38 -41.98 28.44
CA LEU A 3 -3.26 -40.82 28.68
C LEU A 3 -2.48 -39.50 28.90
N ALA A 4 -1.29 -39.59 29.52
CA ALA A 4 -0.37 -38.46 29.68
C ALA A 4 0.18 -37.92 28.33
N SER A 5 0.41 -38.81 27.34
CA SER A 5 0.87 -38.43 25.99
C SER A 5 -0.24 -37.75 25.19
N GLN A 6 -1.50 -38.14 25.41
CA GLN A 6 -2.66 -37.49 24.76
C GLN A 6 -2.99 -36.12 25.39
N ALA A 7 -2.80 -35.96 26.70
CA ALA A 7 -2.95 -34.67 27.38
C ALA A 7 -1.87 -33.68 26.94
N ALA A 8 -0.60 -34.12 26.84
CA ALA A 8 0.50 -33.29 26.34
C ALA A 8 0.31 -32.88 24.86
N LEU A 9 -0.23 -33.77 24.02
CA LEU A 9 -0.57 -33.43 22.64
C LEU A 9 -1.78 -32.48 22.54
N ALA A 10 -2.74 -32.56 23.45
CA ALA A 10 -3.87 -31.62 23.53
C ALA A 10 -3.43 -30.24 24.04
N GLU A 11 -2.41 -30.18 24.89
CA GLU A 11 -1.82 -28.92 25.39
C GLU A 11 -0.94 -28.22 24.33
N LEU A 12 -0.37 -29.00 23.40
CA LEU A 12 0.33 -28.51 22.21
C LEU A 12 -0.60 -28.20 21.02
N ALA A 13 -1.90 -28.50 21.17
CA ALA A 13 -2.88 -28.12 20.16
C ALA A 13 -2.87 -26.59 20.00
N ARG A 14 -2.55 -26.13 18.76
CA ARG A 14 -2.59 -24.70 18.41
C ARG A 14 -3.91 -24.10 18.88
N PRO A 15 -3.92 -22.89 19.48
CA PRO A 15 -5.15 -22.23 19.84
C PRO A 15 -6.15 -22.32 18.69
N LYS A 16 -7.38 -22.66 18.95
CA LYS A 16 -8.47 -22.64 17.94
C LYS A 16 -8.71 -21.21 17.49
N GLY A 17 -7.91 -20.72 16.57
CA GLY A 17 -8.01 -19.36 16.08
C GLY A 17 -7.03 -19.09 14.95
N GLY A 18 -7.51 -19.01 13.75
CA GLY A 18 -6.91 -18.44 12.55
C GLY A 18 -5.44 -18.70 12.23
N PRO A 19 -4.97 -18.27 11.07
CA PRO A 19 -3.56 -18.32 10.70
C PRO A 19 -2.71 -17.49 11.69
N ILE A 20 -1.47 -17.91 11.91
CA ILE A 20 -0.53 -17.18 12.77
C ILE A 20 0.29 -16.25 11.86
N ALA A 21 0.11 -14.94 12.03
CA ALA A 21 0.95 -13.93 11.37
C ALA A 21 1.81 -13.22 12.43
N HIS A 22 3.00 -13.72 12.64
CA HIS A 22 4.03 -13.06 13.45
C HIS A 22 4.68 -11.94 12.66
N THR A 23 4.74 -10.72 13.19
CA THR A 23 4.67 -9.56 12.32
C THR A 23 5.07 -8.31 13.06
N TYR A 24 5.55 -7.32 12.34
CA TYR A 24 5.55 -5.95 12.80
C TYR A 24 4.75 -5.07 11.84
N SER A 25 3.98 -4.14 12.38
CA SER A 25 3.10 -3.27 11.61
C SER A 25 2.93 -1.90 12.24
N ILE A 26 2.41 -0.97 11.47
CA ILE A 26 2.05 0.38 11.89
C ILE A 26 0.67 0.73 11.33
N VAL A 27 -0.15 1.41 12.13
CA VAL A 27 -1.31 2.18 11.69
C VAL A 27 -1.04 3.65 11.94
N ALA A 28 -1.31 4.53 10.98
CA ALA A 28 -1.05 5.94 11.14
C ALA A 28 -2.02 6.82 10.36
N ARG A 29 -2.15 8.09 10.79
CA ARG A 29 -2.88 9.15 10.10
C ARG A 29 -1.93 10.33 9.86
N ASP A 30 -1.99 10.90 8.68
CA ASP A 30 -1.33 12.17 8.39
C ASP A 30 -2.14 13.33 9.01
N PRO A 31 -1.56 14.13 9.91
CA PRO A 31 -2.31 15.21 10.58
C PRO A 31 -2.66 16.37 9.64
N VAL A 32 -1.98 16.50 8.49
CA VAL A 32 -2.19 17.57 7.51
C VAL A 32 -3.26 17.20 6.49
N THR A 33 -3.10 16.04 5.84
CA THR A 33 -4.03 15.58 4.79
C THR A 33 -5.24 14.85 5.35
N GLY A 34 -5.07 14.24 6.53
CA GLY A 34 -6.07 13.36 7.15
C GLY A 34 -6.08 11.94 6.58
N ASP A 35 -5.24 11.64 5.60
CA ASP A 35 -5.12 10.30 5.03
C ASP A 35 -4.64 9.30 6.08
N MET A 36 -5.09 8.06 5.95
CA MET A 36 -4.79 7.01 6.94
C MET A 36 -4.14 5.83 6.26
N GLY A 37 -3.20 5.18 6.96
CA GLY A 37 -2.49 4.05 6.37
C GLY A 37 -2.14 2.97 7.35
N VAL A 38 -1.86 1.79 6.79
CA VAL A 38 -1.33 0.63 7.50
C VAL A 38 -0.22 0.03 6.66
N ALA A 39 0.91 -0.28 7.32
CA ALA A 39 2.00 -1.01 6.69
C ALA A 39 2.43 -2.18 7.58
N VAL A 40 2.91 -3.26 6.94
CA VAL A 40 3.21 -4.51 7.61
C VAL A 40 4.32 -5.28 6.90
N GLN A 41 5.15 -5.98 7.68
CA GLN A 41 6.06 -7.00 7.18
C GLN A 41 6.01 -8.24 8.08
N SER A 42 6.19 -9.41 7.48
CA SER A 42 6.14 -10.69 8.17
C SER A 42 7.01 -11.75 7.50
N HIS A 43 7.36 -12.80 8.26
CA HIS A 43 7.84 -14.05 7.70
C HIS A 43 6.67 -15.03 7.47
N ALA A 44 5.58 -14.52 6.91
CA ALA A 44 4.43 -15.29 6.44
C ALA A 44 4.09 -14.85 5.02
N MET A 45 3.64 -15.76 4.19
CA MET A 45 3.21 -15.44 2.82
C MET A 45 1.97 -14.56 2.83
N SER A 46 1.89 -13.58 1.90
CA SER A 46 0.68 -12.78 1.62
C SER A 46 0.12 -12.04 2.84
N VAL A 47 0.99 -11.53 3.72
CA VAL A 47 0.58 -10.90 4.99
C VAL A 47 -0.40 -9.73 4.80
N GLY A 48 -0.28 -8.99 3.69
CA GLY A 48 -1.13 -7.83 3.40
C GLY A 48 -2.61 -8.17 3.29
N GLY A 49 -2.96 -9.38 2.83
CA GLY A 49 -4.33 -9.82 2.67
C GLY A 49 -5.08 -10.11 3.97
N ILE A 50 -4.36 -10.36 5.06
CA ILE A 50 -4.94 -10.76 6.35
C ILE A 50 -4.74 -9.73 7.47
N VAL A 51 -3.65 -8.95 7.42
CA VAL A 51 -3.28 -8.01 8.48
C VAL A 51 -3.83 -6.61 8.22
N SER A 52 -3.75 -6.12 6.96
CA SER A 52 -3.96 -4.73 6.60
C SER A 52 -5.40 -4.45 6.17
N TRP A 53 -6.09 -3.56 6.90
CA TRP A 53 -7.47 -3.16 6.62
C TRP A 53 -7.58 -1.64 6.62
N GLY A 54 -8.35 -1.09 5.70
CA GLY A 54 -8.55 0.35 5.63
C GLY A 54 -9.74 0.75 4.78
N GLU A 55 -10.42 1.83 5.20
CA GLU A 55 -11.56 2.41 4.50
C GLU A 55 -11.49 3.94 4.57
N ALA A 56 -11.57 4.58 3.41
CA ALA A 56 -11.51 6.03 3.30
C ALA A 56 -12.60 6.72 4.12
N GLY A 57 -12.22 7.73 4.89
CA GLY A 57 -13.14 8.48 5.77
C GLY A 57 -13.56 7.74 7.04
N VAL A 58 -13.12 6.49 7.24
CA VAL A 58 -13.51 5.64 8.39
C VAL A 58 -12.33 5.35 9.31
N GLY A 59 -11.31 4.66 8.81
CA GLY A 59 -10.17 4.26 9.62
C GLY A 59 -9.32 3.18 9.01
N VAL A 60 -8.31 2.74 9.78
CA VAL A 60 -7.42 1.63 9.44
C VAL A 60 -7.24 0.69 10.62
N VAL A 61 -7.01 -0.60 10.32
CA VAL A 61 -6.82 -1.66 11.31
C VAL A 61 -5.65 -2.54 10.90
N ALA A 62 -4.80 -2.90 11.87
CA ALA A 62 -3.83 -3.98 11.75
C ALA A 62 -4.21 -5.09 12.74
N THR A 63 -4.37 -6.35 12.28
CA THR A 63 -4.64 -7.52 13.13
C THR A 63 -3.62 -8.61 12.86
N GLN A 64 -2.90 -9.06 13.87
CA GLN A 64 -1.74 -9.95 13.76
C GLN A 64 -1.55 -10.85 14.97
N ALA A 65 -0.44 -11.59 15.07
CA ALA A 65 -0.17 -12.67 16.04
C ALA A 65 -1.10 -13.86 15.79
N GLY A 66 -1.92 -14.27 16.74
CA GLY A 66 -3.05 -15.16 16.49
C GLY A 66 -4.10 -14.40 15.68
N VAL A 67 -3.97 -14.37 14.37
CA VAL A 67 -4.77 -13.50 13.48
C VAL A 67 -6.24 -13.87 13.51
N ASP A 68 -7.09 -12.87 13.70
CA ASP A 68 -8.49 -12.92 13.35
C ASP A 68 -8.83 -11.76 12.40
N PRO A 69 -8.99 -12.02 11.08
CA PRO A 69 -9.38 -11.01 10.09
C PRO A 69 -10.69 -10.29 10.44
N GLY A 70 -11.53 -10.90 11.28
CA GLY A 70 -12.76 -10.29 11.77
C GLY A 70 -12.58 -8.98 12.53
N TYR A 71 -11.42 -8.75 13.14
CA TYR A 71 -11.09 -7.44 13.74
C TYR A 71 -11.01 -6.34 12.70
N GLY A 72 -10.49 -6.62 11.49
CA GLY A 72 -10.45 -5.67 10.38
C GLY A 72 -11.85 -5.22 9.96
N GLY A 73 -12.68 -6.16 9.47
CA GLY A 73 -14.01 -5.86 8.97
C GLY A 73 -14.94 -5.29 10.04
N LYS A 74 -15.06 -5.98 11.20
CA LYS A 74 -15.92 -5.54 12.31
C LYS A 74 -15.45 -4.21 12.93
N GLY A 75 -14.12 -3.98 13.00
CA GLY A 75 -13.55 -2.73 13.48
C GLY A 75 -13.96 -1.56 12.59
N LEU A 76 -13.79 -1.70 11.28
CA LEU A 76 -14.23 -0.69 10.30
C LEU A 76 -15.74 -0.47 10.37
N ASP A 77 -16.56 -1.53 10.51
CA ASP A 77 -18.01 -1.41 10.66
C ASP A 77 -18.43 -0.61 11.89
N LEU A 78 -17.76 -0.83 13.04
CA LEU A 78 -18.01 -0.06 14.25
C LEU A 78 -17.60 1.40 14.08
N MET A 79 -16.41 1.66 13.50
CA MET A 79 -15.92 3.03 13.26
C MET A 79 -16.81 3.78 12.26
N ARG A 80 -17.31 3.13 11.20
CA ARG A 80 -18.28 3.71 10.25
C ARG A 80 -19.59 4.12 10.92
N LYS A 81 -20.00 3.39 11.96
CA LYS A 81 -21.16 3.74 12.82
C LYS A 81 -20.88 4.80 13.87
N GLY A 82 -19.66 5.42 13.83
CA GLY A 82 -19.27 6.50 14.74
C GLY A 82 -18.65 6.05 16.08
N VAL A 83 -18.47 4.75 16.30
CA VAL A 83 -17.74 4.24 17.47
C VAL A 83 -16.26 4.60 17.30
N SER A 84 -15.62 5.12 18.36
CA SER A 84 -14.18 5.45 18.27
C SER A 84 -13.30 4.20 18.16
N ALA A 85 -12.13 4.32 17.51
CA ALA A 85 -11.21 3.20 17.40
C ALA A 85 -10.86 2.53 18.75
N PRO A 86 -10.58 3.30 19.84
CA PRO A 86 -10.37 2.69 21.16
C PRO A 86 -11.59 1.93 21.70
N GLN A 87 -12.79 2.46 21.49
CA GLN A 87 -14.03 1.78 21.94
C GLN A 87 -14.33 0.55 21.09
N ALA A 88 -14.10 0.60 19.75
CA ALA A 88 -14.27 -0.52 18.86
C ALA A 88 -13.32 -1.67 19.23
N LEU A 89 -12.04 -1.37 19.44
CA LEU A 89 -11.05 -2.36 19.86
C LEU A 89 -11.45 -2.99 21.20
N LYS A 90 -11.80 -2.20 22.21
CA LYS A 90 -12.24 -2.68 23.52
C LYS A 90 -13.45 -3.62 23.42
N GLN A 91 -14.46 -3.27 22.61
CA GLN A 91 -15.64 -4.09 22.40
C GLN A 91 -15.33 -5.44 21.74
N LEU A 92 -14.44 -5.43 20.74
CA LEU A 92 -14.08 -6.64 20.01
C LEU A 92 -13.21 -7.58 20.85
N VAL A 93 -12.22 -7.05 21.59
CA VAL A 93 -11.39 -7.83 22.52
C VAL A 93 -12.25 -8.48 23.61
N ALA A 94 -13.22 -7.75 24.17
CA ALA A 94 -14.11 -8.28 25.22
C ALA A 94 -15.04 -9.40 24.74
N ARG A 95 -15.29 -9.52 23.44
CA ARG A 95 -16.14 -10.55 22.83
C ARG A 95 -15.35 -11.68 22.17
N ASP A 96 -14.04 -11.56 22.08
CA ASP A 96 -13.18 -12.62 21.50
C ASP A 96 -13.04 -13.76 22.52
N PRO A 97 -13.31 -15.01 22.15
CA PRO A 97 -13.11 -16.15 23.04
C PRO A 97 -11.63 -16.46 23.33
N ASN A 98 -10.69 -15.90 22.56
CA ASN A 98 -9.25 -16.14 22.70
C ASN A 98 -8.42 -14.83 22.56
N PRO A 99 -8.71 -13.77 23.33
CA PRO A 99 -8.09 -12.47 23.13
C PRO A 99 -6.61 -12.46 23.49
N GLU A 100 -6.19 -13.34 24.38
CA GLU A 100 -4.82 -13.38 24.91
C GLU A 100 -3.74 -13.68 23.86
N GLY A 101 -4.12 -14.27 22.72
CA GLY A 101 -3.22 -14.53 21.59
C GLY A 101 -3.21 -13.44 20.52
N ARG A 102 -4.03 -12.39 20.64
CA ARG A 102 -4.22 -11.35 19.61
C ARG A 102 -3.21 -10.23 19.76
N GLN A 103 -2.90 -9.59 18.62
CA GLN A 103 -2.29 -8.26 18.61
C GLN A 103 -2.99 -7.42 17.55
N VAL A 104 -3.61 -6.32 17.96
CA VAL A 104 -4.50 -5.51 17.10
C VAL A 104 -4.26 -4.03 17.36
N ALA A 105 -4.20 -3.23 16.31
CA ALA A 105 -4.25 -1.76 16.40
C ALA A 105 -5.38 -1.23 15.53
N MET A 106 -6.06 -0.19 16.01
CA MET A 106 -7.12 0.52 15.30
C MET A 106 -6.91 2.01 15.38
N LEU A 107 -7.14 2.71 14.27
CA LEU A 107 -7.07 4.16 14.17
C LEU A 107 -8.25 4.66 13.35
N ASP A 108 -9.00 5.66 13.86
CA ASP A 108 -10.14 6.24 13.16
C ASP A 108 -9.82 7.57 12.45
N ALA A 109 -10.74 8.04 11.61
CA ALA A 109 -10.57 9.25 10.81
C ALA A 109 -10.34 10.53 11.65
N ARG A 110 -10.58 10.50 12.96
CA ARG A 110 -10.29 11.62 13.88
C ARG A 110 -8.91 11.51 14.53
N GLY A 111 -8.10 10.49 14.17
CA GLY A 111 -6.78 10.25 14.73
C GLY A 111 -6.79 9.57 16.11
N ARG A 112 -7.96 9.12 16.59
CA ARG A 112 -8.04 8.36 17.84
C ARG A 112 -7.52 6.95 17.57
N VAL A 113 -6.51 6.54 18.33
CA VAL A 113 -5.79 5.29 18.12
C VAL A 113 -5.72 4.48 19.41
N SER A 114 -5.73 3.16 19.27
CA SER A 114 -5.49 2.22 20.37
C SER A 114 -4.91 0.93 19.83
N ALA A 115 -4.09 0.27 20.66
CA ALA A 115 -3.53 -1.03 20.37
C ALA A 115 -3.73 -2.00 21.54
N TYR A 116 -3.76 -3.28 21.22
CA TYR A 116 -3.84 -4.39 22.17
C TYR A 116 -2.78 -5.43 21.81
N THR A 117 -1.98 -5.82 22.78
CA THR A 117 -1.07 -6.98 22.69
C THR A 117 -1.47 -7.95 23.81
N GLY A 118 -2.01 -9.09 23.43
CA GLY A 118 -2.44 -10.10 24.37
C GLY A 118 -1.25 -10.78 25.08
N PRO A 119 -1.40 -11.22 26.34
CA PRO A 119 -0.31 -11.77 27.13
C PRO A 119 0.26 -13.09 26.61
N LYS A 120 -0.41 -13.77 25.70
CA LYS A 120 0.08 -14.97 25.00
C LYS A 120 0.62 -14.67 23.60
N ALA A 121 0.77 -13.41 23.19
CA ALA A 121 1.54 -13.06 22.01
C ALA A 121 2.98 -13.50 22.20
N ILE A 122 3.56 -14.17 21.18
CA ILE A 122 4.90 -14.74 21.33
C ILE A 122 5.93 -13.62 21.51
N ALA A 123 6.76 -13.73 22.55
CA ALA A 123 7.83 -12.78 22.89
C ALA A 123 8.90 -12.69 21.77
N ALA A 124 9.61 -11.60 21.59
CA ALA A 124 9.39 -10.26 22.12
C ALA A 124 8.18 -9.64 21.45
N ALA A 125 7.18 -9.25 22.22
CA ALA A 125 5.92 -8.70 21.73
C ALA A 125 5.54 -7.43 22.51
N GLY A 126 5.08 -6.41 21.79
CA GLY A 126 4.67 -5.15 22.38
C GLY A 126 4.14 -4.17 21.35
N HIS A 127 3.72 -3.01 21.82
CA HIS A 127 3.29 -1.90 20.99
C HIS A 127 3.66 -0.56 21.64
N TYR A 128 3.67 0.47 20.81
CA TYR A 128 3.76 1.85 21.26
C TYR A 128 2.68 2.68 20.57
N VAL A 129 1.94 3.45 21.35
CA VAL A 129 0.88 4.34 20.85
C VAL A 129 1.38 5.79 20.94
N GLY A 130 1.58 6.40 19.80
CA GLY A 130 1.91 7.82 19.65
C GLY A 130 0.70 8.66 19.26
N ARG A 131 0.96 9.91 18.91
CA ARG A 131 -0.08 10.81 18.42
C ARG A 131 -0.40 10.46 16.95
N ASP A 132 -1.67 10.12 16.65
CA ASP A 132 -2.14 9.75 15.32
C ASP A 132 -1.46 8.48 14.73
N TYR A 133 -0.83 7.62 15.55
CA TYR A 133 -0.27 6.35 15.08
C TYR A 133 -0.09 5.32 16.20
N SER A 134 0.06 4.06 15.81
CA SER A 134 0.52 2.96 16.68
C SER A 134 1.40 2.01 15.90
N VAL A 135 2.49 1.58 16.52
CA VAL A 135 3.38 0.52 16.05
C VAL A 135 3.25 -0.69 16.98
N GLN A 136 3.24 -1.88 16.41
CA GLN A 136 3.11 -3.13 17.14
C GLN A 136 3.93 -4.23 16.48
N ALA A 137 4.49 -5.13 17.32
CA ALA A 137 5.32 -6.22 16.86
C ALA A 137 5.23 -7.43 17.81
N ASN A 138 5.43 -8.63 17.28
CA ASN A 138 5.48 -9.88 18.05
C ASN A 138 6.45 -10.87 17.41
N ILE A 139 7.07 -11.74 18.22
CA ILE A 139 8.15 -12.67 17.84
C ILE A 139 9.38 -11.98 17.23
N MET A 140 9.72 -10.84 17.74
CA MET A 140 10.86 -10.07 17.26
C MET A 140 12.18 -10.60 17.83
N VAL A 141 13.30 -10.19 17.23
CA VAL A 141 14.64 -10.48 17.74
C VAL A 141 14.84 -9.88 19.14
N ASN A 142 14.24 -8.73 19.42
CA ASN A 142 14.29 -8.04 20.70
C ASN A 142 13.14 -7.03 20.89
N GLU A 143 13.02 -6.50 22.10
CA GLU A 143 11.96 -5.54 22.48
C GLU A 143 12.19 -4.09 22.00
N LYS A 144 13.28 -3.80 21.29
CA LYS A 144 13.54 -2.46 20.76
C LYS A 144 12.87 -2.23 19.40
N VAL A 145 12.34 -3.27 18.76
CA VAL A 145 11.80 -3.19 17.40
C VAL A 145 10.68 -2.16 17.29
N TRP A 146 9.65 -2.21 18.13
CA TRP A 146 8.53 -1.26 18.01
C TRP A 146 8.90 0.17 18.42
N THR A 147 9.85 0.38 19.34
CA THR A 147 10.34 1.73 19.66
C THR A 147 11.20 2.30 18.54
N ALA A 148 11.98 1.47 17.84
CA ALA A 148 12.73 1.86 16.65
C ALA A 148 11.79 2.22 15.48
N MET A 149 10.67 1.49 15.32
CA MET A 149 9.62 1.84 14.37
C MET A 149 9.04 3.24 14.64
N ALA A 150 8.71 3.52 15.89
CA ALA A 150 8.17 4.79 16.31
C ALA A 150 9.13 5.95 15.99
N ALA A 151 10.40 5.82 16.40
CA ALA A 151 11.44 6.81 16.14
C ALA A 151 11.66 7.05 14.64
N ALA A 152 11.68 5.99 13.83
CA ALA A 152 11.81 6.09 12.38
C ALA A 152 10.61 6.79 11.74
N PHE A 153 9.37 6.46 12.15
CA PHE A 153 8.15 7.12 11.68
C PHE A 153 8.12 8.60 12.00
N GLU A 154 8.48 8.98 13.24
CA GLU A 154 8.46 10.36 13.72
C GLU A 154 9.51 11.25 13.04
N SER A 155 10.68 10.70 12.73
CA SER A 155 11.78 11.43 12.07
C SER A 155 11.67 11.48 10.55
N ALA A 156 10.88 10.59 9.93
CA ALA A 156 10.78 10.48 8.49
C ALA A 156 10.07 11.68 7.86
N GLN A 157 10.56 12.05 6.67
CA GLN A 157 9.98 13.09 5.82
C GLN A 157 9.24 12.43 4.63
N GLY A 158 8.45 13.22 3.91
CA GLY A 158 7.68 12.77 2.76
C GLY A 158 6.19 12.60 3.06
N ASP A 159 5.48 11.92 2.17
CA ASP A 159 4.06 11.61 2.37
C ASP A 159 3.86 10.47 3.39
N LEU A 160 2.60 10.16 3.71
CA LEU A 160 2.29 9.11 4.68
C LEU A 160 2.88 7.75 4.28
N ALA A 161 2.91 7.43 2.98
CA ALA A 161 3.46 6.15 2.50
C ALA A 161 4.98 6.05 2.74
N ASP A 162 5.73 7.13 2.52
CA ASP A 162 7.17 7.19 2.80
C ASP A 162 7.44 7.00 4.30
N ARG A 163 6.66 7.66 5.16
CA ARG A 163 6.79 7.57 6.62
C ARG A 163 6.41 6.17 7.15
N LEU A 164 5.38 5.55 6.59
CA LEU A 164 4.99 4.17 6.92
C LEU A 164 6.10 3.18 6.55
N LEU A 165 6.70 3.33 5.37
CA LEU A 165 7.80 2.49 4.92
C LEU A 165 9.04 2.69 5.82
N ALA A 166 9.35 3.94 6.21
CA ALA A 166 10.44 4.22 7.14
C ALA A 166 10.26 3.53 8.50
N ALA A 167 9.02 3.42 8.99
CA ALA A 167 8.74 2.65 10.21
C ALA A 167 9.10 1.16 10.06
N LEU A 168 8.77 0.55 8.91
CA LEU A 168 9.14 -0.84 8.62
C LEU A 168 10.66 -1.00 8.49
N ASP A 169 11.36 -0.06 7.86
CA ASP A 169 12.83 -0.02 7.78
C ASP A 169 13.45 0.08 9.18
N GLY A 170 12.90 0.92 10.05
CA GLY A 170 13.33 1.04 11.45
C GLY A 170 13.19 -0.25 12.24
N ALA A 171 12.08 -0.98 12.04
CA ALA A 171 11.89 -2.30 12.61
C ALA A 171 12.97 -3.29 12.13
N GLN A 172 13.20 -3.33 10.82
CA GLN A 172 14.16 -4.25 10.21
C GLN A 172 15.60 -3.93 10.66
N ALA A 173 15.95 -2.65 10.76
CA ALA A 173 17.27 -2.21 11.27
C ALA A 173 17.49 -2.57 12.74
N ALA A 174 16.43 -2.64 13.55
CA ALA A 174 16.47 -3.08 14.94
C ALA A 174 16.49 -4.61 15.11
N GLY A 175 16.49 -5.38 14.02
CA GLY A 175 16.57 -6.83 13.98
C GLY A 175 15.32 -7.51 13.39
N GLY A 176 14.15 -6.85 13.42
CA GLY A 176 12.93 -7.36 12.81
C GLY A 176 12.41 -8.68 13.39
N ASP A 177 11.73 -9.45 12.55
CA ASP A 177 11.20 -10.78 12.86
C ASP A 177 12.34 -11.79 12.99
N ILE A 178 12.37 -12.54 14.11
CA ILE A 178 13.47 -13.50 14.39
C ILE A 178 13.54 -14.64 13.35
N ARG A 179 12.47 -14.90 12.62
CA ARG A 179 12.41 -15.91 11.57
C ARG A 179 12.92 -15.41 10.22
N GLY A 180 13.06 -14.09 10.05
CA GLY A 180 13.46 -13.44 8.81
C GLY A 180 12.32 -12.67 8.12
N LYS A 181 12.44 -12.50 6.81
CA LYS A 181 11.55 -11.71 5.96
C LYS A 181 10.90 -12.60 4.91
N MET A 182 9.64 -12.32 4.51
CA MET A 182 8.98 -13.05 3.41
C MET A 182 8.02 -12.15 2.62
N SER A 183 7.12 -11.42 3.28
CA SER A 183 6.14 -10.58 2.62
C SER A 183 5.98 -9.22 3.30
N ALA A 184 5.46 -8.23 2.56
CA ALA A 184 5.17 -6.90 3.09
C ALA A 184 3.97 -6.29 2.37
N ALA A 185 3.30 -5.34 3.01
CA ALA A 185 2.22 -4.58 2.37
C ALA A 185 2.13 -3.16 2.94
N LEU A 186 1.59 -2.27 2.12
CA LEU A 186 1.29 -0.90 2.49
C LEU A 186 -0.02 -0.47 1.84
N LEU A 187 -0.97 -0.04 2.66
CA LEU A 187 -2.25 0.52 2.26
C LEU A 187 -2.37 1.94 2.80
N VAL A 188 -2.71 2.90 1.94
CA VAL A 188 -3.10 4.26 2.34
C VAL A 188 -4.45 4.59 1.73
N VAL A 189 -5.38 5.00 2.58
CA VAL A 189 -6.74 5.40 2.20
C VAL A 189 -6.94 6.90 2.43
N ARG A 190 -7.79 7.52 1.62
CA ARG A 190 -8.07 8.95 1.69
C ARG A 190 -8.79 9.34 2.98
N ALA A 191 -8.55 10.57 3.42
CA ALA A 191 -9.26 11.20 4.55
C ALA A 191 -10.78 11.24 4.36
N LYS A 192 -11.25 11.30 3.11
CA LYS A 192 -12.67 11.32 2.75
C LYS A 192 -12.95 10.31 1.66
N SER A 193 -14.04 9.55 1.82
CA SER A 193 -14.51 8.67 0.75
C SER A 193 -15.06 9.48 -0.42
N SER A 194 -14.79 8.99 -1.63
CA SER A 194 -15.39 9.50 -2.88
C SER A 194 -16.89 9.14 -3.02
N GLY A 195 -17.41 8.29 -2.14
CA GLY A 195 -18.72 7.67 -2.29
C GLY A 195 -18.75 6.52 -3.32
N ARG A 196 -17.60 6.20 -3.92
CA ARG A 196 -17.44 5.12 -4.91
C ARG A 196 -16.30 4.17 -4.50
N PRO A 197 -16.46 3.38 -3.42
CA PRO A 197 -15.37 2.55 -2.87
C PRO A 197 -14.83 1.53 -3.87
N TRP A 198 -15.62 1.12 -4.87
CA TRP A 198 -15.23 0.20 -5.95
C TRP A 198 -14.35 0.85 -7.03
N TRP A 199 -14.28 2.18 -7.09
CA TRP A 199 -13.54 2.91 -8.13
C TRP A 199 -12.01 2.86 -7.92
N GLY A 200 -11.55 2.40 -6.78
CA GLY A 200 -10.12 2.39 -6.42
C GLY A 200 -9.56 3.76 -6.00
N GLY A 201 -10.21 4.87 -6.32
CA GLY A 201 -9.75 6.23 -6.00
C GLY A 201 -9.73 6.57 -4.52
N ASP A 202 -10.38 5.79 -3.67
CA ASP A 202 -10.34 5.92 -2.21
C ASP A 202 -9.06 5.34 -1.60
N ARG A 203 -8.28 4.54 -2.37
CA ARG A 203 -6.99 4.03 -1.99
C ARG A 203 -5.89 4.77 -2.75
N LEU A 204 -5.10 5.55 -2.04
CA LEU A 204 -3.93 6.24 -2.61
C LEU A 204 -2.81 5.26 -2.94
N PHE A 205 -2.62 4.28 -2.05
CA PHE A 205 -1.69 3.18 -2.24
C PHE A 205 -2.33 1.89 -1.74
N ASP A 206 -2.18 0.81 -2.49
CA ASP A 206 -2.49 -0.56 -2.09
C ASP A 206 -1.46 -1.47 -2.76
N VAL A 207 -0.32 -1.63 -2.07
CA VAL A 207 0.86 -2.31 -2.62
C VAL A 207 1.18 -3.52 -1.74
N ARG A 208 1.38 -4.66 -2.38
CA ARG A 208 1.65 -5.93 -1.70
C ARG A 208 2.81 -6.66 -2.35
N VAL A 209 3.68 -7.18 -1.52
CA VAL A 209 4.72 -8.14 -1.86
C VAL A 209 4.35 -9.44 -1.19
N GLU A 210 3.84 -10.38 -1.97
CA GLU A 210 3.28 -11.62 -1.44
C GLU A 210 4.37 -12.59 -0.96
N GLU A 211 5.51 -12.60 -1.66
CA GLU A 211 6.71 -13.34 -1.31
C GLU A 211 7.93 -12.70 -1.99
N HIS A 212 9.01 -12.45 -1.22
CA HIS A 212 10.29 -11.96 -1.74
C HIS A 212 11.40 -12.11 -0.67
N ALA A 213 12.63 -12.37 -1.09
CA ALA A 213 13.78 -12.47 -0.19
C ALA A 213 14.06 -11.14 0.57
N ASP A 214 13.78 -9.99 -0.07
CA ASP A 214 13.82 -8.67 0.57
C ASP A 214 12.54 -7.87 0.27
N PRO A 215 11.43 -8.14 1.01
CA PRO A 215 10.13 -7.58 0.70
C PRO A 215 10.05 -6.05 0.86
N LEU A 216 10.89 -5.43 1.71
CA LEU A 216 10.88 -3.97 1.87
C LEU A 216 11.54 -3.25 0.69
N VAL A 217 12.58 -3.83 0.08
CA VAL A 217 13.18 -3.31 -1.16
C VAL A 217 12.17 -3.36 -2.30
N GLU A 218 11.47 -4.49 -2.45
CA GLU A 218 10.45 -4.65 -3.47
C GLU A 218 9.22 -3.78 -3.20
N LEU A 219 8.77 -3.65 -1.96
CA LEU A 219 7.68 -2.77 -1.58
C LEU A 219 7.98 -1.30 -1.96
N ARG A 220 9.22 -0.84 -1.74
CA ARG A 220 9.69 0.50 -2.13
C ARG A 220 9.64 0.69 -3.66
N ARG A 221 10.09 -0.32 -4.41
CA ARG A 221 10.02 -0.30 -5.88
C ARG A 221 8.58 -0.19 -6.36
N LEU A 222 7.68 -1.04 -5.85
CA LEU A 222 6.27 -1.05 -6.22
C LEU A 222 5.55 0.25 -5.79
N LEU A 223 5.88 0.80 -4.62
CA LEU A 223 5.34 2.08 -4.16
C LEU A 223 5.70 3.23 -5.12
N ARG A 224 6.95 3.25 -5.60
CA ARG A 224 7.40 4.21 -6.62
C ARG A 224 6.62 4.06 -7.93
N LEU A 225 6.41 2.83 -8.40
CA LEU A 225 5.64 2.55 -9.61
C LEU A 225 4.17 2.97 -9.45
N GLN A 226 3.54 2.65 -8.33
CA GLN A 226 2.15 3.10 -8.08
C GLN A 226 2.06 4.62 -7.98
N ARG A 227 3.04 5.29 -7.38
CA ARG A 227 3.10 6.76 -7.33
C ARG A 227 3.18 7.36 -8.74
N ALA A 228 3.99 6.77 -9.63
CA ALA A 228 4.04 7.17 -11.04
C ALA A 228 2.68 6.97 -11.73
N GLY A 229 2.02 5.84 -11.54
CA GLY A 229 0.67 5.59 -12.03
C GLY A 229 -0.37 6.60 -11.50
N ASN A 230 -0.28 6.96 -10.21
CA ASN A 230 -1.15 7.99 -9.63
C ASN A 230 -0.96 9.37 -10.28
N TYR A 231 0.28 9.75 -10.64
CA TYR A 231 0.54 10.96 -11.43
C TYR A 231 -0.06 10.87 -12.83
N SER A 232 0.06 9.72 -13.51
CA SER A 232 -0.56 9.50 -14.83
C SER A 232 -2.08 9.65 -14.76
N ASN A 233 -2.75 8.96 -13.83
CA ASN A 233 -4.20 9.07 -13.61
C ASN A 233 -4.62 10.51 -13.31
N ARG A 234 -3.81 11.25 -12.56
CA ARG A 234 -4.06 12.68 -12.31
C ARG A 234 -3.95 13.50 -13.58
N GLY A 235 -3.05 13.16 -14.49
CA GLY A 235 -2.95 13.75 -15.82
C GLY A 235 -4.24 13.58 -16.63
N ASP A 236 -4.82 12.37 -16.64
CA ASP A 236 -6.08 12.06 -17.32
C ASP A 236 -7.26 12.90 -16.77
N GLU A 237 -7.35 13.05 -15.45
CA GLU A 237 -8.34 13.91 -14.80
C GLU A 237 -8.18 15.38 -15.22
N LEU A 238 -6.93 15.88 -15.27
CA LEU A 238 -6.62 17.25 -15.67
C LEU A 238 -6.92 17.49 -17.15
N MET A 239 -6.63 16.52 -18.02
CA MET A 239 -7.00 16.58 -19.45
C MET A 239 -8.52 16.65 -19.63
N THR A 240 -9.27 15.83 -18.90
CA THR A 240 -10.74 15.87 -18.88
C THR A 240 -11.24 17.24 -18.41
N GLY A 241 -10.55 17.86 -17.45
CA GLY A 241 -10.81 19.21 -16.96
C GLY A 241 -10.28 20.35 -17.85
N LYS A 242 -9.72 20.03 -19.04
CA LYS A 242 -9.10 20.98 -20.00
C LYS A 242 -7.92 21.78 -19.39
N LYS A 243 -7.24 21.25 -18.39
CA LYS A 243 -6.07 21.84 -17.73
C LYS A 243 -4.79 21.26 -18.33
N VAL A 244 -4.54 21.54 -19.61
CA VAL A 244 -3.50 20.88 -20.43
C VAL A 244 -2.10 21.02 -19.83
N ASP A 245 -1.67 22.23 -19.46
CA ASP A 245 -0.31 22.46 -18.97
C ASP A 245 -0.07 21.74 -17.63
N GLU A 246 -1.08 21.76 -16.74
CA GLU A 246 -1.01 21.01 -15.48
C GLU A 246 -0.93 19.49 -15.76
N ALA A 247 -1.70 18.97 -16.72
CA ALA A 247 -1.68 17.58 -17.13
C ALA A 247 -0.31 17.15 -17.66
N LEU A 248 0.27 17.92 -18.58
CA LEU A 248 1.60 17.64 -19.14
C LEU A 248 2.68 17.63 -18.07
N ALA A 249 2.58 18.53 -17.07
CA ALA A 249 3.53 18.56 -15.95
C ALA A 249 3.49 17.27 -15.11
N VAL A 250 2.30 16.76 -14.80
CA VAL A 250 2.17 15.53 -14.00
C VAL A 250 2.48 14.26 -14.78
N TYR A 251 2.17 14.18 -16.08
CA TYR A 251 2.61 13.08 -16.94
C TYR A 251 4.15 13.01 -17.05
N ARG A 252 4.81 14.16 -17.23
CA ARG A 252 6.28 14.20 -17.24
C ARG A 252 6.84 13.67 -15.92
N LYS A 253 6.27 14.10 -14.80
CA LYS A 253 6.68 13.62 -13.47
C LYS A 253 6.46 12.11 -13.30
N ALA A 254 5.37 11.56 -13.85
CA ALA A 254 5.13 10.11 -13.86
C ALA A 254 6.25 9.36 -14.60
N MET A 255 6.58 9.82 -15.81
CA MET A 255 7.63 9.23 -16.64
C MET A 255 9.03 9.35 -15.99
N GLU A 256 9.36 10.50 -15.41
CA GLU A 256 10.64 10.70 -14.70
C GLU A 256 10.77 9.81 -13.46
N LEU A 257 9.66 9.55 -12.78
CA LEU A 257 9.65 8.72 -11.57
C LEU A 257 9.81 7.24 -11.88
N ALA A 258 9.33 6.77 -13.04
CA ALA A 258 9.39 5.36 -13.45
C ALA A 258 9.76 5.25 -14.95
N PRO A 259 11.00 5.61 -15.33
CA PRO A 259 11.43 5.64 -16.74
C PRO A 259 11.47 4.25 -17.38
N GLU A 260 11.53 3.19 -16.60
CA GLU A 260 11.42 1.81 -17.06
C GLU A 260 10.01 1.41 -17.48
N VAL A 261 8.98 2.18 -17.13
CA VAL A 261 7.58 1.92 -17.50
C VAL A 261 7.28 2.66 -18.80
N LEU A 262 7.57 2.02 -19.92
CA LEU A 262 7.44 2.60 -21.27
C LEU A 262 6.01 3.08 -21.60
N GLU A 263 4.99 2.49 -20.96
CA GLU A 263 3.60 2.93 -21.11
C GLU A 263 3.37 4.39 -20.67
N LEU A 264 4.06 4.84 -19.62
CA LEU A 264 3.97 6.25 -19.17
C LEU A 264 4.55 7.20 -20.23
N GLN A 265 5.67 6.82 -20.86
CA GLN A 265 6.26 7.56 -21.98
C GLN A 265 5.31 7.60 -23.19
N PHE A 266 4.67 6.46 -23.49
CA PHE A 266 3.73 6.34 -24.61
C PHE A 266 2.55 7.29 -24.45
N TRP A 267 1.86 7.24 -23.31
CA TRP A 267 0.69 8.11 -23.08
C TRP A 267 1.04 9.58 -23.02
N TYR A 268 2.20 9.93 -22.44
CA TYR A 268 2.69 11.31 -22.47
C TYR A 268 2.94 11.78 -23.91
N ALA A 269 3.65 10.98 -24.74
CA ALA A 269 3.91 11.30 -26.13
C ALA A 269 2.62 11.40 -26.98
N ALA A 270 1.67 10.48 -26.77
CA ALA A 270 0.37 10.54 -27.43
C ALA A 270 -0.40 11.81 -27.05
N THR A 271 -0.41 12.18 -25.77
CA THR A 271 -1.05 13.42 -25.30
C THR A 271 -0.41 14.65 -25.92
N LEU A 272 0.92 14.72 -26.07
CA LEU A 272 1.61 15.82 -26.71
C LEU A 272 1.13 16.02 -28.16
N VAL A 273 0.90 14.96 -28.92
CA VAL A 273 0.35 15.07 -30.28
C VAL A 273 -1.11 15.57 -30.26
N VAL A 274 -1.91 15.07 -29.32
CA VAL A 274 -3.32 15.51 -29.17
C VAL A 274 -3.44 17.01 -28.87
N VAL A 275 -2.42 17.61 -28.24
CA VAL A 275 -2.40 19.04 -27.90
C VAL A 275 -1.47 19.86 -28.80
N ASP A 276 -1.26 19.41 -30.06
CA ASP A 276 -0.48 20.08 -31.12
C ASP A 276 1.01 20.32 -30.79
N LYS A 277 1.59 19.49 -29.90
CA LYS A 277 3.02 19.52 -29.53
C LYS A 277 3.79 18.36 -30.15
N GLU A 278 3.54 18.05 -31.42
CA GLU A 278 4.14 16.91 -32.14
C GLU A 278 5.68 16.93 -32.12
N ALA A 279 6.29 18.11 -32.16
CA ALA A 279 7.76 18.24 -32.11
C ALA A 279 8.36 17.69 -30.81
N GLU A 280 7.66 17.89 -29.67
CA GLU A 280 8.07 17.35 -28.36
C GLU A 280 7.83 15.83 -28.27
N ALA A 281 6.78 15.30 -28.92
CA ALA A 281 6.43 13.88 -28.95
C ALA A 281 7.40 13.04 -29.79
N THR A 282 7.92 13.61 -30.89
CA THR A 282 8.77 12.90 -31.87
C THR A 282 9.96 12.15 -31.26
N PRO A 283 10.81 12.75 -30.41
CA PRO A 283 11.92 12.03 -29.80
C PRO A 283 11.45 10.91 -28.85
N LEU A 284 10.34 11.10 -28.17
CA LEU A 284 9.78 10.10 -27.26
C LEU A 284 9.28 8.86 -28.01
N PHE A 285 8.54 9.05 -29.10
CA PHE A 285 8.09 7.93 -29.93
C PHE A 285 9.25 7.21 -30.62
N ARG A 286 10.28 7.93 -31.09
CA ARG A 286 11.45 7.30 -31.67
C ARG A 286 12.17 6.40 -30.68
N ASP A 287 12.41 6.86 -29.47
CA ASP A 287 13.01 6.07 -28.39
C ASP A 287 12.13 4.86 -28.06
N LEU A 288 10.84 5.08 -27.88
CA LEU A 288 9.86 4.04 -27.54
C LEU A 288 9.80 2.92 -28.60
N PHE A 289 9.66 3.27 -29.86
CA PHE A 289 9.56 2.30 -30.97
C PHE A 289 10.88 1.57 -31.23
N SER A 290 12.03 2.17 -30.87
CA SER A 290 13.31 1.49 -30.93
C SER A 290 13.48 0.44 -29.85
N LYS A 291 12.92 0.67 -28.68
CA LYS A 291 12.95 -0.28 -27.54
C LYS A 291 11.94 -1.41 -27.71
N GLU A 292 10.71 -1.05 -28.08
CA GLU A 292 9.58 -1.99 -28.17
C GLU A 292 8.69 -1.64 -29.37
N PRO A 293 8.94 -2.24 -30.54
CA PRO A 293 8.24 -1.91 -31.81
C PRO A 293 6.73 -2.07 -31.77
N PHE A 294 6.17 -2.90 -30.88
CA PHE A 294 4.74 -3.12 -30.78
C PHE A 294 3.97 -1.83 -30.38
N TRP A 295 4.60 -0.84 -29.77
CA TRP A 295 3.97 0.43 -29.43
C TRP A 295 3.47 1.20 -30.66
N LEU A 296 4.10 1.02 -31.83
CA LEU A 296 3.58 1.58 -33.07
C LEU A 296 2.23 0.96 -33.44
N GLU A 297 2.05 -0.35 -33.21
CA GLU A 297 0.77 -0.98 -33.47
C GLU A 297 -0.31 -0.54 -32.47
N VAL A 298 0.06 -0.33 -31.20
CA VAL A 298 -0.84 0.26 -30.20
C VAL A 298 -1.27 1.66 -30.68
N LEU A 299 -0.33 2.50 -31.11
CA LEU A 299 -0.64 3.85 -31.61
C LEU A 299 -1.63 3.82 -32.79
N ARG A 300 -1.47 2.89 -33.74
CA ARG A 300 -2.35 2.73 -34.90
C ARG A 300 -3.82 2.44 -34.54
N ARG A 301 -4.05 1.89 -33.34
CA ARG A 301 -5.40 1.55 -32.85
C ARG A 301 -6.11 2.70 -32.14
N LEU A 302 -5.37 3.70 -31.67
CA LEU A 302 -5.92 4.80 -30.88
C LEU A 302 -6.93 5.69 -31.63
N PRO A 303 -6.76 6.01 -32.94
CA PRO A 303 -7.74 6.82 -33.65
C PRO A 303 -9.15 6.23 -33.67
N ALA A 304 -9.28 4.92 -33.84
CA ALA A 304 -10.57 4.24 -33.82
C ALA A 304 -11.25 4.29 -32.44
N ALA A 305 -10.47 4.42 -31.38
CA ALA A 305 -10.94 4.58 -29.99
C ALA A 305 -11.20 6.06 -29.63
N GLY A 306 -10.93 7.02 -30.52
CA GLY A 306 -11.06 8.46 -30.23
C GLY A 306 -9.97 9.01 -29.30
N LEU A 307 -8.86 8.30 -29.13
CA LEU A 307 -7.77 8.66 -28.20
C LEU A 307 -6.57 9.30 -28.89
N PHE A 308 -6.61 9.47 -30.23
CA PHE A 308 -5.56 10.07 -31.03
C PHE A 308 -6.16 10.66 -32.30
N PRO A 309 -5.52 11.69 -32.92
CA PRO A 309 -6.01 12.26 -34.17
C PRO A 309 -6.16 11.23 -35.29
N SER A 310 -7.27 11.30 -36.04
CA SER A 310 -7.54 10.40 -37.16
C SER A 310 -6.91 10.87 -38.47
N ASP A 311 -6.10 11.94 -38.46
CA ASP A 311 -5.40 12.47 -39.64
C ASP A 311 -4.36 11.47 -40.16
N PRO A 312 -4.52 10.94 -41.41
CA PRO A 312 -3.58 10.00 -41.99
C PRO A 312 -2.14 10.57 -42.12
N ALA A 313 -1.99 11.88 -42.25
CA ALA A 313 -0.70 12.53 -42.38
C ALA A 313 0.06 12.46 -41.04
N ILE A 314 -0.60 12.66 -39.90
CA ILE A 314 -0.02 12.48 -38.58
C ILE A 314 0.42 11.03 -38.38
N MET A 315 -0.46 10.07 -38.66
CA MET A 315 -0.14 8.63 -38.53
C MET A 315 1.04 8.22 -39.41
N LYS A 316 1.13 8.75 -40.64
CA LYS A 316 2.27 8.49 -41.55
C LYS A 316 3.58 9.01 -40.95
N ARG A 317 3.59 10.26 -40.43
CA ARG A 317 4.77 10.82 -39.76
C ARG A 317 5.20 9.98 -38.56
N MET A 318 4.26 9.60 -37.70
CA MET A 318 4.56 8.76 -36.54
C MET A 318 5.14 7.41 -36.96
N ALA A 319 4.60 6.78 -38.00
CA ALA A 319 5.07 5.50 -38.50
C ALA A 319 6.53 5.54 -39.00
N THR A 320 6.99 6.69 -39.54
CA THR A 320 8.39 6.85 -39.97
C THR A 320 9.41 6.94 -38.83
N LEU A 321 8.95 7.06 -37.58
CA LEU A 321 9.82 7.11 -36.40
C LEU A 321 10.29 5.73 -35.94
N ALA A 322 9.59 4.67 -36.38
CA ALA A 322 10.00 3.29 -36.07
C ALA A 322 11.24 2.92 -36.88
N PRO A 323 12.12 2.07 -36.34
CA PRO A 323 13.25 1.51 -37.10
C PRO A 323 12.75 0.80 -38.35
N THR A 324 13.48 0.93 -39.44
CA THR A 324 13.24 0.12 -40.65
C THR A 324 13.57 -1.33 -40.31
N PRO A 325 12.72 -2.30 -40.69
CA PRO A 325 12.97 -3.73 -40.40
C PRO A 325 14.27 -4.24 -41.01
#